data_b8a9a75e85d08a69695ad846a5eee628
#
_entry.id   b8a9a75e85d08a69695ad846a5eee628
#
_cell.length_a   1.000
_cell.length_b   1.000
_cell.length_c   1.000
_cell.angle_alpha   90.00
_cell.angle_beta   90.00
_cell.angle_gamma   90.00
#
_symmetry.space_group_name_H-M   'P 1'
#
loop_
_entity.id
_entity.type
_entity.pdbx_description
1 polymer ?
#
loop_
_entity_poly.entity_id
_entity_poly.type
_entity_poly.pdbx_seq_one_letter_code
_entity_poly.pdbx_strand_id
1 'polypeptide(L)'
;MYTSETTAEIIHDLILINNDRIDGYTRALGNLKDGSDQDLRSLFEDYIQQTTQFNHELNPFAVINGEETTEGKPISGKLHRFWLDLKASLSGHDRKSILEECERGEDASKKAYEKAIQESPDLPIHIVSIIRNHAQKQKAAHDHVRNLRDAAL
;
A
#
# COMPACT_ATOMS: atom_id res chain seq x y z
N MET A 1 -15.06 8.26 -21.31
CA MET A 1 -15.09 9.30 -20.28
C MET A 1 -13.67 9.58 -19.83
N TYR A 2 -13.28 10.84 -19.78
CA TYR A 2 -11.95 11.23 -19.34
C TYR A 2 -11.88 11.32 -17.82
N THR A 3 -10.81 10.79 -17.25
CA THR A 3 -10.48 11.02 -15.84
C THR A 3 -9.88 12.42 -15.75
N SER A 4 -10.27 13.22 -14.76
CA SER A 4 -9.67 14.53 -14.55
C SER A 4 -8.22 14.39 -14.16
N GLU A 5 -7.41 15.40 -14.45
CA GLU A 5 -5.99 15.41 -14.13
C GLU A 5 -5.75 15.20 -12.64
N THR A 6 -6.49 15.91 -11.78
CA THR A 6 -6.37 15.77 -10.34
C THR A 6 -6.71 14.36 -9.88
N THR A 7 -7.78 13.77 -10.41
CA THR A 7 -8.16 12.40 -10.07
C THR A 7 -7.07 11.42 -10.51
N ALA A 8 -6.56 11.57 -11.74
CA ALA A 8 -5.52 10.69 -12.25
C ALA A 8 -4.24 10.78 -11.41
N GLU A 9 -3.86 11.95 -10.93
CA GLU A 9 -2.70 12.13 -10.06
C GLU A 9 -2.87 11.43 -8.72
N ILE A 10 -4.05 11.54 -8.12
CA ILE A 10 -4.36 10.85 -6.86
C ILE A 10 -4.26 9.35 -7.03
N ILE A 11 -4.87 8.83 -8.10
CA ILE A 11 -4.82 7.41 -8.42
C ILE A 11 -3.38 6.94 -8.65
N HIS A 12 -2.62 7.73 -9.39
CA HIS A 12 -1.21 7.41 -9.65
C HIS A 12 -0.41 7.33 -8.35
N ASP A 13 -0.64 8.25 -7.42
CA ASP A 13 0.00 8.22 -6.11
C ASP A 13 -0.34 6.95 -5.32
N LEU A 14 -1.60 6.55 -5.33
CA LEU A 14 -2.02 5.33 -4.66
C LEU A 14 -1.36 4.09 -5.28
N ILE A 15 -1.23 4.07 -6.61
CA ILE A 15 -0.54 2.99 -7.31
C ILE A 15 0.93 2.91 -6.86
N LEU A 16 1.60 4.04 -6.74
CA LEU A 16 2.99 4.09 -6.27
C LEU A 16 3.12 3.56 -4.84
N ILE A 17 2.22 3.97 -3.95
CA ILE A 17 2.20 3.50 -2.57
C ILE A 17 1.90 1.99 -2.52
N ASN A 18 0.99 1.52 -3.37
CA ASN A 18 0.70 0.10 -3.47
C ASN A 18 1.90 -0.70 -3.97
N ASN A 19 2.66 -0.16 -4.94
CA ASN A 19 3.89 -0.79 -5.40
C ASN A 19 4.91 -0.89 -4.27
N ASP A 20 5.01 0.14 -3.43
CA ASP A 20 5.89 0.12 -2.27
C ASP A 20 5.45 -0.93 -1.24
N ARG A 21 4.14 -1.09 -1.06
CA ARG A 21 3.60 -2.12 -0.18
C ARG A 21 3.94 -3.52 -0.67
N ILE A 22 3.82 -3.75 -1.98
CA ILE A 22 4.21 -5.03 -2.61
C ILE A 22 5.69 -5.29 -2.37
N ASP A 23 6.55 -4.30 -2.62
CA ASP A 23 7.99 -4.43 -2.43
C ASP A 23 8.33 -4.71 -0.96
N GLY A 24 7.65 -4.04 -0.04
CA GLY A 24 7.86 -4.23 1.39
C GLY A 24 7.57 -5.66 1.83
N TYR A 25 6.42 -6.21 1.43
CA TYR A 25 6.07 -7.60 1.76
C TYR A 25 6.96 -8.61 1.05
N THR A 26 7.38 -8.30 -0.18
CA THR A 26 8.33 -9.17 -0.91
C THR A 26 9.66 -9.27 -0.15
N ARG A 27 10.16 -8.15 0.36
CA ARG A 27 11.38 -8.14 1.18
C ARG A 27 11.18 -8.87 2.50
N ALA A 28 10.02 -8.67 3.15
CA ALA A 28 9.68 -9.37 4.37
C ALA A 28 9.68 -10.88 4.17
N LEU A 29 9.12 -11.36 3.06
CA LEU A 29 9.17 -12.78 2.69
C LEU A 29 10.61 -13.29 2.59
N GLY A 30 11.49 -12.50 1.97
CA GLY A 30 12.90 -12.86 1.83
C GLY A 30 13.64 -12.94 3.16
N ASN A 31 13.12 -12.26 4.20
CA ASN A 31 13.73 -12.25 5.53
C ASN A 31 13.18 -13.34 6.44
N LEU A 32 12.11 -14.03 6.06
CA LEU A 32 11.59 -15.15 6.84
C LEU A 32 12.52 -16.35 6.73
N LYS A 33 12.70 -17.04 7.85
CA LYS A 33 13.53 -18.24 7.88
C LYS A 33 12.80 -19.39 7.23
N ASP A 34 13.54 -20.22 6.50
CA ASP A 34 12.99 -21.41 5.87
C ASP A 34 12.42 -22.37 6.92
N GLY A 35 11.21 -22.83 6.65
CA GLY A 35 10.54 -23.79 7.50
C GLY A 35 9.89 -23.23 8.75
N SER A 36 10.05 -21.92 9.02
CA SER A 36 9.41 -21.26 10.13
C SER A 36 8.47 -20.15 9.65
N ASP A 37 7.58 -19.71 10.52
CA ASP A 37 6.66 -18.60 10.24
C ASP A 37 5.83 -18.78 8.97
N GLN A 38 5.36 -20.02 8.73
CA GLN A 38 4.54 -20.32 7.54
C GLN A 38 3.25 -19.49 7.51
N ASP A 39 2.70 -19.16 8.66
CA ASP A 39 1.53 -18.28 8.77
C ASP A 39 1.82 -16.89 8.21
N LEU A 40 3.01 -16.33 8.51
CA LEU A 40 3.41 -15.02 7.96
C LEU A 40 3.69 -15.11 6.47
N ARG A 41 4.29 -16.21 6.01
CA ARG A 41 4.54 -16.41 4.59
C ARG A 41 3.25 -16.36 3.78
N SER A 42 2.26 -17.14 4.20
CA SER A 42 0.94 -17.15 3.55
C SER A 42 0.27 -15.78 3.61
N LEU A 43 0.34 -15.12 4.77
CA LEU A 43 -0.27 -13.81 4.97
C LEU A 43 0.34 -12.75 4.07
N PHE A 44 1.66 -12.69 4.00
CA PHE A 44 2.36 -11.69 3.18
C PHE A 44 2.11 -11.93 1.69
N GLU A 45 2.07 -13.18 1.26
CA GLU A 45 1.71 -13.53 -0.12
C GLU A 45 0.29 -13.08 -0.46
N ASP A 46 -0.65 -13.28 0.47
CA ASP A 46 -2.03 -12.80 0.31
C ASP A 46 -2.10 -11.29 0.19
N TYR A 47 -1.32 -10.56 0.99
CA TYR A 47 -1.30 -9.11 0.93
C TYR A 47 -0.66 -8.58 -0.36
N ILE A 48 0.33 -9.28 -0.89
CA ILE A 48 0.91 -8.95 -2.20
C ILE A 48 -0.15 -9.11 -3.29
N GLN A 49 -0.89 -10.22 -3.28
CA GLN A 49 -1.97 -10.46 -4.24
C GLN A 49 -3.09 -9.44 -4.11
N GLN A 50 -3.49 -9.12 -2.87
CA GLN A 50 -4.50 -8.10 -2.60
C GLN A 50 -4.09 -6.75 -3.18
N THR A 51 -2.84 -6.36 -2.95
CA THR A 51 -2.33 -5.06 -3.40
C THR A 51 -2.20 -5.02 -4.91
N THR A 52 -1.79 -6.12 -5.52
CA THR A 52 -1.76 -6.26 -6.99
C THR A 52 -3.15 -6.07 -7.57
N GLN A 53 -4.17 -6.64 -6.93
CA GLN A 53 -5.57 -6.46 -7.35
C GLN A 53 -6.01 -5.00 -7.17
N PHE A 54 -5.60 -4.34 -6.09
CA PHE A 54 -5.88 -2.91 -5.90
C PHE A 54 -5.37 -2.10 -7.10
N ASN A 55 -4.12 -2.33 -7.51
CA ASN A 55 -3.54 -1.63 -8.65
C ASN A 55 -4.28 -1.94 -9.95
N HIS A 56 -4.71 -3.17 -10.13
CA HIS A 56 -5.51 -3.56 -11.29
C HIS A 56 -6.79 -2.75 -11.38
N GLU A 57 -7.45 -2.53 -10.25
CA GLU A 57 -8.70 -1.75 -10.18
C GLU A 57 -8.46 -0.25 -10.36
N LEU A 58 -7.29 0.24 -9.97
CA LEU A 58 -6.95 1.66 -10.08
C LEU A 58 -6.38 2.05 -11.44
N ASN A 59 -5.66 1.15 -12.11
CA ASN A 59 -4.95 1.45 -13.35
C ASN A 59 -5.80 2.15 -14.42
N PRO A 60 -7.07 1.76 -14.67
CA PRO A 60 -7.86 2.43 -15.71
C PRO A 60 -8.08 3.92 -15.45
N PHE A 61 -8.01 4.36 -14.21
CA PHE A 61 -8.25 5.74 -13.81
C PHE A 61 -6.99 6.57 -13.69
N ALA A 62 -5.83 5.98 -13.91
CA ALA A 62 -4.53 6.67 -13.84
C ALA A 62 -4.13 7.30 -15.18
N VAL A 63 -5.02 7.26 -16.18
CA VAL A 63 -4.74 7.78 -17.52
C VAL A 63 -5.60 9.00 -17.80
N ILE A 64 -5.04 9.97 -18.53
CA ILE A 64 -5.73 11.16 -19.02
C ILE A 64 -5.69 11.11 -20.54
N ASN A 65 -6.87 11.13 -21.20
CA ASN A 65 -6.93 11.11 -22.66
C ASN A 65 -6.17 9.94 -23.30
N GLY A 66 -6.10 8.80 -22.61
CA GLY A 66 -5.39 7.61 -23.09
C GLY A 66 -3.90 7.59 -22.78
N GLU A 67 -3.37 8.59 -22.09
CA GLU A 67 -1.96 8.67 -21.72
C GLU A 67 -1.80 8.64 -20.21
N GLU A 68 -0.78 7.95 -19.73
CA GLU A 68 -0.48 7.93 -18.30
C GLU A 68 -0.03 9.32 -17.85
N THR A 69 -0.48 9.70 -16.65
CA THR A 69 -0.02 10.92 -16.00
C THR A 69 1.40 10.67 -15.49
N THR A 70 2.39 11.32 -16.12
CA THR A 70 3.79 11.24 -15.68
C THR A 70 4.26 12.52 -15.04
N GLU A 71 3.47 13.58 -15.14
CA GLU A 71 3.79 14.89 -14.61
C GLU A 71 2.96 15.16 -13.38
N GLY A 72 3.55 15.74 -12.39
CA GLY A 72 2.91 16.04 -11.13
C GLY A 72 3.65 15.40 -9.99
N LYS A 73 3.76 16.15 -8.91
CA LYS A 73 4.40 15.64 -7.70
C LYS A 73 3.37 14.79 -6.95
N PRO A 74 3.75 13.59 -6.50
CA PRO A 74 2.86 12.76 -5.71
C PRO A 74 2.32 13.52 -4.51
N ILE A 75 1.00 13.43 -4.28
CA ILE A 75 0.34 14.00 -3.11
C ILE A 75 0.92 13.38 -1.85
N SER A 76 1.26 12.10 -1.93
CA SER A 76 1.83 11.31 -0.84
C SER A 76 3.35 11.19 -0.90
N GLY A 77 4.03 12.20 -1.48
CA GLY A 77 5.49 12.15 -1.66
C GLY A 77 6.27 11.85 -0.39
N LYS A 78 5.85 12.41 0.75
CA LYS A 78 6.48 12.14 2.04
C LYS A 78 6.30 10.68 2.46
N LEU A 79 5.11 10.11 2.20
CA LEU A 79 4.81 8.72 2.54
C LEU A 79 5.57 7.76 1.63
N HIS A 80 5.70 8.10 0.35
CA HIS A 80 6.50 7.32 -0.59
C HIS A 80 7.97 7.31 -0.16
N ARG A 81 8.51 8.47 0.23
CA ARG A 81 9.88 8.57 0.73
C ARG A 81 10.04 7.75 2.01
N PHE A 82 9.07 7.79 2.90
CA PHE A 82 9.06 6.97 4.10
C PHE A 82 9.18 5.48 3.75
N TRP A 83 8.41 5.04 2.76
CA TRP A 83 8.49 3.66 2.28
C TRP A 83 9.87 3.32 1.70
N LEU A 84 10.47 4.22 0.93
CA LEU A 84 11.81 4.01 0.39
C LEU A 84 12.84 3.84 1.52
N ASP A 85 12.76 4.69 2.53
CA ASP A 85 13.66 4.61 3.69
C ASP A 85 13.42 3.32 4.47
N LEU A 86 12.17 2.95 4.66
CA LEU A 86 11.81 1.72 5.35
C LEU A 86 12.34 0.50 4.61
N LYS A 87 12.14 0.43 3.29
CA LYS A 87 12.64 -0.68 2.47
C LYS A 87 14.16 -0.81 2.55
N ALA A 88 14.87 0.31 2.59
CA ALA A 88 16.32 0.32 2.71
C ALA A 88 16.79 -0.19 4.07
N SER A 89 15.97 -0.04 5.12
CA SER A 89 16.30 -0.45 6.48
C SER A 89 15.75 -1.81 6.89
N LEU A 90 15.00 -2.49 5.99
CA LEU A 90 14.43 -3.80 6.27
C LEU A 90 15.54 -4.85 6.38
N SER A 91 15.95 -5.15 7.61
CA SER A 91 17.03 -6.07 7.88
C SER A 91 16.69 -7.07 8.98
N GLY A 92 15.53 -6.92 9.62
CA GLY A 92 15.10 -7.83 10.69
C GLY A 92 14.79 -9.22 10.17
N HIS A 93 15.20 -10.23 10.92
CA HIS A 93 14.98 -11.62 10.55
C HIS A 93 14.13 -12.39 11.56
N ASP A 94 13.89 -11.82 12.74
CA ASP A 94 13.01 -12.46 13.71
C ASP A 94 11.55 -11.99 13.49
N ARG A 95 10.63 -12.82 13.97
CA ARG A 95 9.21 -12.62 13.75
C ARG A 95 8.72 -11.23 14.19
N LYS A 96 9.11 -10.82 15.39
CA LYS A 96 8.65 -9.53 15.93
C LYS A 96 9.19 -8.35 15.13
N SER A 97 10.47 -8.36 14.79
CA SER A 97 11.09 -7.29 14.00
C SER A 97 10.46 -7.16 12.62
N ILE A 98 10.20 -8.29 11.96
CA ILE A 98 9.56 -8.30 10.64
C ILE A 98 8.16 -7.70 10.75
N LEU A 99 7.39 -8.07 11.77
CA LEU A 99 6.04 -7.55 11.97
C LEU A 99 6.05 -6.06 12.32
N GLU A 100 7.01 -5.60 13.11
CA GLU A 100 7.16 -4.17 13.41
C GLU A 100 7.42 -3.35 12.15
N GLU A 101 8.27 -3.85 11.27
CA GLU A 101 8.58 -3.19 10.01
C GLU A 101 7.37 -3.19 9.07
N CYS A 102 6.66 -4.30 8.99
CA CYS A 102 5.44 -4.41 8.19
C CYS A 102 4.36 -3.43 8.69
N GLU A 103 4.20 -3.32 10.00
CA GLU A 103 3.21 -2.39 10.57
C GLU A 103 3.55 -0.94 10.21
N ARG A 104 4.82 -0.56 10.27
CA ARG A 104 5.22 0.80 9.87
C ARG A 104 4.87 1.09 8.42
N GLY A 105 5.09 0.09 7.55
CA GLY A 105 4.69 0.20 6.15
C GLY A 105 3.18 0.31 5.99
N GLU A 106 2.43 -0.49 6.74
CA GLU A 106 0.98 -0.42 6.71
C GLU A 106 0.45 0.93 7.23
N ASP A 107 1.12 1.54 8.22
CA ASP A 107 0.78 2.89 8.68
C ASP A 107 0.92 3.91 7.54
N ALA A 108 1.99 3.82 6.76
CA ALA A 108 2.20 4.73 5.64
C ALA A 108 1.11 4.56 4.57
N SER A 109 0.75 3.32 4.26
CA SER A 109 -0.32 3.03 3.30
C SER A 109 -1.67 3.55 3.80
N LYS A 110 -1.97 3.35 5.08
CA LYS A 110 -3.19 3.83 5.70
C LYS A 110 -3.32 5.35 5.58
N LYS A 111 -2.24 6.07 5.89
CA LYS A 111 -2.21 7.54 5.77
C LYS A 111 -2.41 7.99 4.33
N ALA A 112 -1.84 7.28 3.37
CA ALA A 112 -2.00 7.63 1.96
C ALA A 112 -3.46 7.51 1.51
N TYR A 113 -4.14 6.43 1.91
CA TYR A 113 -5.56 6.25 1.59
C TYR A 113 -6.44 7.28 2.30
N GLU A 114 -6.19 7.56 3.57
CA GLU A 114 -6.93 8.58 4.32
C GLU A 114 -6.79 9.96 3.65
N LYS A 115 -5.57 10.30 3.27
CA LYS A 115 -5.28 11.57 2.60
C LYS A 115 -5.99 11.67 1.26
N ALA A 116 -5.97 10.61 0.46
CA ALA A 116 -6.64 10.58 -0.84
C ALA A 116 -8.14 10.84 -0.70
N ILE A 117 -8.78 10.27 0.31
CA ILE A 117 -10.20 10.44 0.57
C ILE A 117 -10.50 11.86 1.08
N GLN A 118 -9.69 12.36 2.01
CA GLN A 118 -9.94 13.66 2.66
C GLN A 118 -9.67 14.85 1.76
N GLU A 119 -8.63 14.80 0.95
CA GLU A 119 -8.18 15.95 0.16
C GLU A 119 -8.81 16.02 -1.23
N SER A 120 -9.75 15.14 -1.54
CA SER A 120 -10.30 15.04 -2.87
C SER A 120 -11.81 14.92 -2.86
N PRO A 121 -12.51 15.98 -2.40
CA PRO A 121 -13.98 15.96 -2.34
C PRO A 121 -14.62 15.82 -3.73
N ASP A 122 -13.89 16.15 -4.79
CA ASP A 122 -14.40 16.14 -6.15
C ASP A 122 -14.18 14.83 -6.91
N LEU A 123 -13.66 13.80 -6.23
CA LEU A 123 -13.50 12.49 -6.86
C LEU A 123 -14.85 11.92 -7.27
N PRO A 124 -14.95 11.35 -8.48
CA PRO A 124 -16.18 10.67 -8.90
C PRO A 124 -16.57 9.59 -7.89
N ILE A 125 -17.86 9.43 -7.66
CA ILE A 125 -18.38 8.55 -6.62
C ILE A 125 -17.94 7.10 -6.78
N HIS A 126 -17.85 6.60 -8.01
CA HIS A 126 -17.42 5.23 -8.26
C HIS A 126 -15.94 5.03 -7.92
N ILE A 127 -15.11 6.05 -8.10
CA ILE A 127 -13.69 6.00 -7.73
C ILE A 127 -13.54 6.08 -6.21
N VAL A 128 -14.30 6.94 -5.55
CA VAL A 128 -14.34 7.02 -4.08
C VAL A 128 -14.70 5.65 -3.50
N SER A 129 -15.69 4.99 -4.10
CA SER A 129 -16.13 3.67 -3.66
C SER A 129 -15.01 2.63 -3.74
N ILE A 130 -14.24 2.63 -4.82
CA ILE A 130 -13.09 1.74 -4.99
C ILE A 130 -12.02 2.04 -3.93
N ILE A 131 -11.67 3.31 -3.78
CA ILE A 131 -10.64 3.74 -2.84
C ILE A 131 -11.04 3.38 -1.39
N ARG A 132 -12.29 3.62 -1.02
CA ARG A 132 -12.79 3.28 0.32
C ARG A 132 -12.77 1.78 0.58
N ASN A 133 -13.10 0.98 -0.43
CA ASN A 133 -13.02 -0.47 -0.33
C ASN A 133 -11.57 -0.92 -0.08
N HIS A 134 -10.63 -0.37 -0.83
CA HIS A 134 -9.21 -0.65 -0.63
C HIS A 134 -8.74 -0.21 0.75
N ALA A 135 -9.16 0.99 1.19
CA ALA A 135 -8.79 1.53 2.49
C ALA A 135 -9.27 0.63 3.63
N GLN A 136 -10.48 0.10 3.54
CA GLN A 136 -11.02 -0.82 4.55
C GLN A 136 -10.22 -2.11 4.62
N LYS A 137 -9.89 -2.69 3.49
CA LYS A 137 -9.09 -3.92 3.41
C LYS A 137 -7.67 -3.69 3.92
N GLN A 138 -7.08 -2.56 3.56
CA GLN A 138 -5.75 -2.19 4.02
C GLN A 138 -5.73 -1.95 5.54
N LYS A 139 -6.76 -1.30 6.07
CA LYS A 139 -6.88 -1.08 7.52
C LYS A 139 -7.01 -2.40 8.27
N ALA A 140 -7.79 -3.34 7.74
CA ALA A 140 -7.91 -4.67 8.34
C ALA A 140 -6.56 -5.39 8.36
N ALA A 141 -5.77 -5.27 7.30
CA ALA A 141 -4.43 -5.83 7.23
C ALA A 141 -3.50 -5.17 8.25
N HIS A 142 -3.54 -3.84 8.35
CA HIS A 142 -2.79 -3.08 9.34
C HIS A 142 -3.08 -3.57 10.76
N ASP A 143 -4.36 -3.69 11.11
CA ASP A 143 -4.77 -4.10 12.45
C ASP A 143 -4.35 -5.55 12.73
N HIS A 144 -4.43 -6.42 11.73
CA HIS A 144 -4.02 -7.81 11.86
C HIS A 144 -2.51 -7.94 12.10
N VAL A 145 -1.71 -7.22 11.33
CA VAL A 145 -0.24 -7.21 11.50
C VAL A 145 0.13 -6.67 12.88
N ARG A 146 -0.53 -5.60 13.33
CA ARG A 146 -0.31 -5.05 14.66
C ARG A 146 -0.60 -6.08 15.75
N ASN A 147 -1.72 -6.79 15.63
CA ASN A 147 -2.11 -7.81 16.60
C ASN A 147 -1.10 -8.97 16.64
N LEU A 148 -0.60 -9.38 15.47
CA LEU A 148 0.43 -10.41 15.40
C LEU A 148 1.75 -9.93 16.03
N ARG A 149 2.11 -8.67 15.81
CA ARG A 149 3.29 -8.08 16.44
C ARG A 149 3.16 -8.09 17.95
N ASP A 150 2.00 -7.67 18.47
CA ASP A 150 1.76 -7.61 19.91
C ASP A 150 1.80 -9.00 20.56
N ALA A 151 1.44 -10.03 19.80
CA ALA A 151 1.50 -11.41 20.27
C ALA A 151 2.86 -12.07 20.09
N ALA A 152 3.79 -11.44 19.37
CA ALA A 152 5.11 -12.02 19.11
C ALA A 152 6.03 -11.87 20.32
N LEU A 153 6.79 -12.92 20.59
CA LEU A 153 7.77 -12.95 21.70
C LEU A 153 9.15 -12.47 21.24
#